data_6be343c2f367a68637ad5d3d1494de2d
#
_entry.id   6be343c2f367a68637ad5d3d1494de2d
#
_cell.length_a   1.000
_cell.length_b   1.000
_cell.length_c   1.000
_cell.angle_alpha   90.00
_cell.angle_beta   90.00
_cell.angle_gamma   90.00
#
_symmetry.space_group_name_H-M   'P 1'
#
loop_
_entity.id
_entity.type
_entity.pdbx_description
1 polymer ?
#
loop_
_entity_poly.entity_id
_entity_poly.type
_entity_poly.pdbx_seq_one_letter_code
_entity_poly.pdbx_strand_id
1 'polypeptide(L)'
;RNIAKDVNCSLPMIYYYYKNKKELFDEIIKKEYFNILEKQASLLKIDNIVEFYTKFIYDLNALSNYDKQVYRLGIKVYLSFDGDEELMNLMDEWEKSILPRHRQILKPYMKNVDNEKAVVRTLVHLLETMIENIVVKNRYLPEDEIREEVSIVLQSCG
;
A
#
# COMPACT_ATOMS: atom_id res chain seq x y z
N ARG A 1 12.25 24.84 -4.48
CA ARG A 1 12.79 25.84 -3.49
C ARG A 1 12.43 25.46 -2.06
N ASN A 2 11.20 25.05 -1.75
CA ASN A 2 10.81 24.70 -0.37
C ASN A 2 11.56 23.47 0.16
N ILE A 3 11.68 22.40 -0.63
CA ILE A 3 12.43 21.18 -0.26
C ILE A 3 13.86 21.52 0.18
N ALA A 4 14.58 22.38 -0.58
CA ALA A 4 15.95 22.77 -0.24
C ALA A 4 16.03 23.48 1.12
N LYS A 5 15.03 24.30 1.46
CA LYS A 5 14.95 24.97 2.76
C LYS A 5 14.66 24.01 3.89
N ASP A 6 13.73 23.08 3.69
CA ASP A 6 13.29 22.15 4.72
C ASP A 6 14.40 21.16 5.13
N VAL A 7 15.26 20.77 4.16
CA VAL A 7 16.41 19.87 4.42
C VAL A 7 17.73 20.64 4.66
N ASN A 8 17.67 21.97 4.81
CA ASN A 8 18.85 22.84 5.00
C ASN A 8 19.97 22.61 3.96
N CYS A 9 19.57 22.45 2.71
CA CYS A 9 20.42 22.14 1.58
C CYS A 9 20.30 23.23 0.53
N SER A 10 21.36 23.48 -0.26
CA SER A 10 21.29 24.43 -1.36
C SER A 10 20.55 23.83 -2.56
N LEU A 11 19.80 24.66 -3.27
CA LEU A 11 19.13 24.23 -4.50
C LEU A 11 20.11 23.66 -5.56
N PRO A 12 21.30 24.24 -5.78
CA PRO A 12 22.32 23.63 -6.64
C PRO A 12 22.75 22.23 -6.22
N MET A 13 22.81 21.94 -4.91
CA MET A 13 23.15 20.60 -4.42
C MET A 13 22.08 19.57 -4.80
N ILE A 14 20.81 19.93 -4.72
CA ILE A 14 19.71 19.05 -5.19
C ILE A 14 19.86 18.76 -6.68
N TYR A 15 20.11 19.78 -7.51
CA TYR A 15 20.30 19.60 -8.95
C TYR A 15 21.61 18.90 -9.34
N TYR A 16 22.57 18.82 -8.43
CA TYR A 16 23.76 17.98 -8.64
C TYR A 16 23.41 16.49 -8.65
N TYR A 17 22.47 16.06 -7.78
CA TYR A 17 22.06 14.65 -7.67
C TYR A 17 20.87 14.31 -8.56
N TYR A 18 19.99 15.27 -8.82
CA TYR A 18 18.74 15.06 -9.57
C TYR A 18 18.56 16.13 -10.63
N LYS A 19 18.44 15.73 -11.88
CA LYS A 19 18.31 16.65 -13.03
C LYS A 19 17.10 17.57 -12.93
N ASN A 20 16.02 17.07 -12.32
CA ASN A 20 14.78 17.80 -12.19
C ASN A 20 13.96 17.29 -10.99
N LYS A 21 12.85 17.98 -10.70
CA LYS A 21 11.95 17.63 -9.60
C LYS A 21 11.30 16.23 -9.76
N LYS A 22 11.03 15.84 -11.01
CA LYS A 22 10.42 14.55 -11.34
C LYS A 22 11.37 13.40 -10.97
N GLU A 23 12.61 13.45 -11.41
CA GLU A 23 13.63 12.45 -11.08
C GLU A 23 13.81 12.29 -9.56
N LEU A 24 13.80 13.40 -8.80
CA LEU A 24 13.82 13.36 -7.34
C LEU A 24 12.59 12.59 -6.78
N PHE A 25 11.40 12.82 -7.32
CA PHE A 25 10.18 12.16 -6.86
C PHE A 25 10.16 10.68 -7.23
N ASP A 26 10.57 10.33 -8.44
CA ASP A 26 10.67 8.95 -8.88
C ASP A 26 11.62 8.16 -7.99
N GLU A 27 12.77 8.71 -7.62
CA GLU A 27 13.73 8.09 -6.70
C GLU A 27 13.17 7.92 -5.28
N ILE A 28 12.43 8.91 -4.76
CA ILE A 28 11.77 8.79 -3.46
C ILE A 28 10.76 7.63 -3.50
N ILE A 29 9.97 7.51 -4.54
CA ILE A 29 8.97 6.45 -4.66
C ILE A 29 9.64 5.09 -4.79
N LYS A 30 10.65 4.92 -5.64
CA LYS A 30 11.39 3.67 -5.80
C LYS A 30 11.98 3.17 -4.48
N LYS A 31 12.49 4.07 -3.64
CA LYS A 31 13.16 3.71 -2.38
C LYS A 31 12.20 3.60 -1.20
N GLU A 32 11.33 4.56 -1.03
CA GLU A 32 10.55 4.71 0.20
C GLU A 32 9.16 4.09 0.10
N TYR A 33 8.45 4.30 -1.02
CA TYR A 33 7.09 3.74 -1.19
C TYR A 33 7.09 2.22 -1.19
N PHE A 34 7.94 1.60 -2.01
CA PHE A 34 8.03 0.14 -2.04
C PHE A 34 8.55 -0.44 -0.73
N ASN A 35 9.47 0.26 -0.04
CA ASN A 35 9.94 -0.15 1.28
C ASN A 35 8.82 -0.16 2.33
N ILE A 36 7.91 0.83 2.30
CA ILE A 36 6.72 0.85 3.17
C ILE A 36 5.84 -0.37 2.88
N LEU A 37 5.56 -0.66 1.62
CA LEU A 37 4.71 -1.79 1.21
C LEU A 37 5.31 -3.14 1.63
N GLU A 38 6.60 -3.35 1.41
CA GLU A 38 7.31 -4.58 1.77
C GLU A 38 7.38 -4.78 3.29
N LYS A 39 7.66 -3.72 4.03
CA LYS A 39 7.73 -3.77 5.50
C LYS A 39 6.41 -4.19 6.12
N GLN A 40 5.30 -3.68 5.61
CA GLN A 40 3.97 -4.08 6.08
C GLN A 40 3.67 -5.55 5.81
N ALA A 41 4.03 -6.05 4.63
CA ALA A 41 3.80 -7.44 4.25
C ALA A 41 4.63 -8.45 5.07
N SER A 42 5.81 -8.05 5.56
CA SER A 42 6.77 -8.95 6.24
C SER A 42 6.52 -9.16 7.73
N LEU A 43 5.71 -8.31 8.38
CA LEU A 43 5.59 -8.27 9.85
C LEU A 43 4.56 -9.23 10.45
N LEU A 44 3.78 -9.95 9.64
CA LEU A 44 2.61 -10.65 10.12
C LEU A 44 2.75 -12.18 10.05
N LYS A 45 2.64 -12.84 11.20
CA LYS A 45 2.39 -14.29 11.27
C LYS A 45 0.92 -14.56 11.01
N ILE A 46 0.63 -15.58 10.20
CA ILE A 46 -0.73 -15.94 9.82
C ILE A 46 -1.19 -17.12 10.69
N ASP A 47 -1.67 -16.84 11.88
CA ASP A 47 -2.33 -17.84 12.72
C ASP A 47 -3.86 -17.85 12.49
N ASN A 48 -4.43 -16.68 12.23
CA ASN A 48 -5.84 -16.47 11.91
C ASN A 48 -5.94 -15.44 10.77
N ILE A 49 -6.64 -15.78 9.73
CA ILE A 49 -6.70 -14.98 8.51
C ILE A 49 -7.45 -13.64 8.69
N VAL A 50 -8.49 -13.62 9.52
CA VAL A 50 -9.24 -12.40 9.86
C VAL A 50 -8.33 -11.47 10.67
N GLU A 51 -7.66 -12.00 11.71
CA GLU A 51 -6.73 -11.23 12.53
C GLU A 51 -5.56 -10.68 11.71
N PHE A 52 -5.05 -11.49 10.76
CA PHE A 52 -4.00 -11.06 9.84
C PHE A 52 -4.38 -9.80 9.08
N TYR A 53 -5.54 -9.81 8.39
CA TYR A 53 -5.97 -8.66 7.59
C TYR A 53 -6.44 -7.49 8.46
N THR A 54 -7.06 -7.77 9.61
CA THR A 54 -7.42 -6.73 10.57
C THR A 54 -6.19 -5.96 11.03
N LYS A 55 -5.17 -6.69 11.47
CA LYS A 55 -3.93 -6.06 11.94
C LYS A 55 -3.19 -5.36 10.82
N PHE A 56 -3.12 -5.95 9.64
CA PHE A 56 -2.50 -5.35 8.47
C PHE A 56 -3.06 -3.95 8.17
N ILE A 57 -4.38 -3.81 8.20
CA ILE A 57 -5.03 -2.51 7.97
C ILE A 57 -4.91 -1.60 9.20
N TYR A 58 -5.13 -2.13 10.41
CA TYR A 58 -5.10 -1.34 11.64
C TYR A 58 -3.74 -0.67 11.86
N ASP A 59 -2.63 -1.36 11.58
CA ASP A 59 -1.27 -0.84 11.72
C ASP A 59 -1.01 0.39 10.81
N LEU A 60 -1.78 0.57 9.73
CA LEU A 60 -1.70 1.78 8.89
C LEU A 60 -2.12 3.07 9.62
N ASN A 61 -2.98 2.96 10.64
CA ASN A 61 -3.33 4.12 11.47
C ASN A 61 -2.09 4.74 12.15
N ALA A 62 -1.10 3.89 12.49
CA ALA A 62 0.13 4.27 13.17
C ALA A 62 1.25 4.77 12.23
N LEU A 63 1.03 4.77 10.92
CA LEU A 63 1.98 5.31 9.97
C LEU A 63 2.29 6.78 10.30
N SER A 64 3.57 7.13 10.25
CA SER A 64 4.01 8.52 10.42
C SER A 64 3.39 9.43 9.33
N ASN A 65 3.33 10.73 9.61
CA ASN A 65 2.90 11.69 8.59
C ASN A 65 3.80 11.66 7.35
N TYR A 66 5.08 11.39 7.53
CA TYR A 66 6.04 11.22 6.44
C TYR A 66 5.66 10.01 5.57
N ASP A 67 5.47 8.83 6.16
CA ASP A 67 5.12 7.62 5.42
C ASP A 67 3.80 7.77 4.67
N LYS A 68 2.78 8.39 5.31
CA LYS A 68 1.50 8.70 4.65
C LYS A 68 1.68 9.64 3.45
N GLN A 69 2.59 10.62 3.54
CA GLN A 69 2.89 11.52 2.41
C GLN A 69 3.61 10.79 1.27
N VAL A 70 4.58 9.92 1.58
CA VAL A 70 5.26 9.08 0.59
C VAL A 70 4.24 8.17 -0.11
N TYR A 71 3.35 7.54 0.66
CA TYR A 71 2.30 6.68 0.11
C TYR A 71 1.37 7.44 -0.85
N ARG A 72 0.90 8.63 -0.43
CA ARG A 72 0.07 9.51 -1.29
C ARG A 72 0.80 9.94 -2.56
N LEU A 73 2.09 10.20 -2.46
CA LEU A 73 2.92 10.55 -3.63
C LEU A 73 2.99 9.38 -4.61
N GLY A 74 3.20 8.15 -4.13
CA GLY A 74 3.17 6.94 -4.94
C GLY A 74 1.86 6.76 -5.70
N ILE A 75 0.73 6.85 -4.99
CA ILE A 75 -0.60 6.79 -5.61
C ILE A 75 -0.78 7.89 -6.65
N LYS A 76 -0.37 9.12 -6.34
CA LYS A 76 -0.49 10.24 -7.27
C LYS A 76 0.28 10.01 -8.56
N VAL A 77 1.53 9.57 -8.47
CA VAL A 77 2.37 9.30 -9.65
C VAL A 77 1.78 8.16 -10.46
N TYR A 78 1.34 7.08 -9.82
CA TYR A 78 0.69 5.96 -10.47
C TYR A 78 -0.56 6.39 -11.25
N LEU A 79 -1.48 7.11 -10.61
CA LEU A 79 -2.75 7.54 -11.23
C LEU A 79 -2.56 8.59 -12.32
N SER A 80 -1.51 9.41 -12.25
CA SER A 80 -1.20 10.40 -13.28
C SER A 80 -0.35 9.85 -14.43
N PHE A 81 0.12 8.61 -14.36
CA PHE A 81 1.06 8.01 -15.31
C PHE A 81 2.30 8.89 -15.56
N ASP A 82 2.77 9.57 -14.51
CA ASP A 82 3.82 10.60 -14.58
C ASP A 82 5.18 10.12 -14.06
N GLY A 83 5.35 8.81 -13.83
CA GLY A 83 6.61 8.15 -13.51
C GLY A 83 7.55 8.03 -14.71
N ASP A 84 8.86 7.77 -14.48
CA ASP A 84 9.73 7.27 -15.54
C ASP A 84 9.34 5.81 -15.90
N GLU A 85 9.88 5.31 -17.02
CA GLU A 85 9.54 3.98 -17.54
C GLU A 85 9.84 2.86 -16.50
N GLU A 86 10.96 2.97 -15.78
CA GLU A 86 11.32 2.00 -14.74
C GLU A 86 10.33 2.01 -13.59
N LEU A 87 9.97 3.18 -13.08
CA LEU A 87 8.99 3.32 -12.01
C LEU A 87 7.61 2.84 -12.43
N MET A 88 7.16 3.17 -13.63
CA MET A 88 5.85 2.70 -14.13
C MET A 88 5.81 1.19 -14.29
N ASN A 89 6.91 0.58 -14.76
CA ASN A 89 7.02 -0.87 -14.83
C ASN A 89 6.98 -1.53 -13.43
N LEU A 90 7.71 -0.98 -12.45
CA LEU A 90 7.67 -1.46 -11.07
C LEU A 90 6.26 -1.39 -10.47
N MET A 91 5.54 -0.30 -10.70
CA MET A 91 4.17 -0.13 -10.22
C MET A 91 3.19 -1.10 -10.89
N ASP A 92 3.30 -1.31 -12.18
CA ASP A 92 2.50 -2.26 -12.96
C ASP A 92 2.75 -3.71 -12.52
N GLU A 93 4.01 -4.10 -12.30
CA GLU A 93 4.36 -5.41 -11.75
C GLU A 93 3.80 -5.60 -10.33
N TRP A 94 3.88 -4.57 -9.49
CA TRP A 94 3.30 -4.60 -8.16
C TRP A 94 1.79 -4.81 -8.21
N GLU A 95 1.06 -4.01 -9.00
CA GLU A 95 -0.40 -4.14 -9.18
C GLU A 95 -0.78 -5.54 -9.66
N LYS A 96 -0.13 -6.05 -10.69
CA LYS A 96 -0.35 -7.40 -11.21
C LYS A 96 -0.09 -8.48 -10.16
N SER A 97 0.75 -8.23 -9.17
CA SER A 97 1.08 -9.18 -8.11
C SER A 97 0.06 -9.22 -6.97
N ILE A 98 -0.78 -8.19 -6.80
CA ILE A 98 -1.69 -8.05 -5.64
C ILE A 98 -2.66 -9.24 -5.55
N LEU A 99 -3.46 -9.48 -6.58
CA LEU A 99 -4.45 -10.58 -6.58
C LEU A 99 -3.80 -11.96 -6.41
N PRO A 100 -2.71 -12.32 -7.12
CA PRO A 100 -2.01 -13.59 -6.91
C PRO A 100 -1.47 -13.76 -5.49
N ARG A 101 -0.93 -12.71 -4.86
CA ARG A 101 -0.42 -12.77 -3.47
C ARG A 101 -1.54 -13.05 -2.49
N HIS A 102 -2.65 -12.29 -2.56
CA HIS A 102 -3.80 -12.51 -1.67
C HIS A 102 -4.43 -13.88 -1.90
N ARG A 103 -4.51 -14.35 -3.15
CA ARG A 103 -4.95 -15.73 -3.45
C ARG A 103 -4.06 -16.77 -2.79
N GLN A 104 -2.75 -16.60 -2.83
CA GLN A 104 -1.80 -17.52 -2.19
C GLN A 104 -1.99 -17.54 -0.67
N ILE A 105 -2.16 -16.38 -0.04
CA ILE A 105 -2.42 -16.24 1.41
C ILE A 105 -3.74 -16.94 1.79
N LEU A 106 -4.79 -16.73 1.01
CA LEU A 106 -6.13 -17.26 1.29
C LEU A 106 -6.29 -18.75 0.97
N LYS A 107 -5.46 -19.29 0.07
CA LYS A 107 -5.58 -20.68 -0.44
C LYS A 107 -5.80 -21.76 0.66
N PRO A 108 -5.09 -21.73 1.82
CA PRO A 108 -5.32 -22.72 2.87
C PRO A 108 -6.73 -22.66 3.50
N TYR A 109 -7.38 -21.50 3.43
CA TYR A 109 -8.67 -21.18 4.07
C TYR A 109 -9.85 -21.31 3.11
N MET A 110 -9.61 -21.42 1.80
CA MET A 110 -10.66 -21.48 0.76
C MET A 110 -10.98 -22.90 0.30
N LYS A 111 -10.98 -23.87 1.22
CA LYS A 111 -11.38 -25.24 0.89
C LYS A 111 -12.89 -25.29 0.64
N ASN A 112 -13.29 -25.68 -0.59
CA ASN A 112 -14.70 -25.81 -1.04
C ASN A 112 -15.44 -24.47 -1.28
N VAL A 113 -14.71 -23.38 -1.61
CA VAL A 113 -15.32 -22.10 -1.97
C VAL A 113 -15.57 -22.05 -3.48
N ASP A 114 -16.84 -22.03 -3.90
CA ASP A 114 -17.22 -22.05 -5.33
C ASP A 114 -16.77 -20.79 -6.10
N ASN A 115 -16.55 -19.67 -5.41
CA ASN A 115 -16.24 -18.37 -6.02
C ASN A 115 -14.91 -17.76 -5.52
N GLU A 116 -13.87 -18.59 -5.38
CA GLU A 116 -12.55 -18.19 -4.89
C GLU A 116 -12.05 -16.86 -5.48
N LYS A 117 -12.13 -16.70 -6.82
CA LYS A 117 -11.67 -15.48 -7.49
C LYS A 117 -12.48 -14.24 -7.08
N ALA A 118 -13.77 -14.40 -6.86
CA ALA A 118 -14.64 -13.29 -6.43
C ALA A 118 -14.32 -12.88 -5.00
N VAL A 119 -14.15 -13.83 -4.09
CA VAL A 119 -13.78 -13.57 -2.69
C VAL A 119 -12.45 -12.81 -2.61
N VAL A 120 -11.42 -13.29 -3.31
CA VAL A 120 -10.10 -12.62 -3.34
C VAL A 120 -10.24 -11.18 -3.85
N ARG A 121 -10.96 -10.98 -4.94
CA ARG A 121 -11.17 -9.64 -5.52
C ARG A 121 -11.93 -8.72 -4.58
N THR A 122 -13.01 -9.22 -3.96
CA THR A 122 -13.81 -8.43 -3.01
C THR A 122 -12.98 -8.02 -1.81
N LEU A 123 -12.17 -8.94 -1.26
CA LEU A 123 -11.26 -8.61 -0.18
C LEU A 123 -10.26 -7.53 -0.59
N VAL A 124 -9.61 -7.67 -1.73
CA VAL A 124 -8.63 -6.67 -2.19
C VAL A 124 -9.28 -5.29 -2.33
N HIS A 125 -10.46 -5.19 -2.94
CA HIS A 125 -11.17 -3.90 -3.05
C HIS A 125 -11.55 -3.32 -1.68
N LEU A 126 -11.94 -4.16 -0.72
CA LEU A 126 -12.20 -3.72 0.65
C LEU A 126 -10.93 -3.14 1.28
N LEU A 127 -9.81 -3.88 1.20
CA LEU A 127 -8.52 -3.43 1.74
C LEU A 127 -8.06 -2.12 1.09
N GLU A 128 -8.17 -1.98 -0.23
CA GLU A 128 -7.84 -0.75 -0.95
C GLU A 128 -8.68 0.44 -0.47
N THR A 129 -9.98 0.23 -0.26
CA THR A 129 -10.88 1.27 0.28
C THR A 129 -10.47 1.69 1.69
N MET A 130 -10.12 0.74 2.56
CA MET A 130 -9.64 1.02 3.92
C MET A 130 -8.30 1.77 3.90
N ILE A 131 -7.36 1.33 3.07
CA ILE A 131 -6.07 2.00 2.86
C ILE A 131 -6.30 3.45 2.41
N GLU A 132 -7.18 3.67 1.44
CA GLU A 132 -7.52 5.02 0.97
C GLU A 132 -8.07 5.88 2.12
N ASN A 133 -8.99 5.35 2.93
CA ASN A 133 -9.54 6.09 4.06
C ASN A 133 -8.45 6.49 5.07
N ILE A 134 -7.58 5.57 5.47
CA ILE A 134 -6.53 5.82 6.46
C ILE A 134 -5.43 6.72 5.90
N VAL A 135 -4.89 6.35 4.75
CA VAL A 135 -3.65 6.97 4.23
C VAL A 135 -3.95 8.23 3.44
N VAL A 136 -4.94 8.19 2.52
CA VAL A 136 -5.23 9.33 1.65
C VAL A 136 -6.10 10.35 2.34
N LYS A 137 -7.21 9.91 2.95
CA LYS A 137 -8.19 10.79 3.61
C LYS A 137 -7.82 11.10 5.07
N ASN A 138 -6.77 10.45 5.61
CA ASN A 138 -6.31 10.60 6.99
C ASN A 138 -7.41 10.35 8.03
N ARG A 139 -8.28 9.36 7.77
CA ARG A 139 -9.33 8.91 8.68
C ARG A 139 -8.79 7.80 9.56
N TYR A 140 -9.10 7.85 10.83
CA TYR A 140 -8.85 6.72 11.73
C TYR A 140 -9.93 5.65 11.52
N LEU A 141 -9.55 4.41 11.32
CA LEU A 141 -10.45 3.26 11.30
C LEU A 141 -10.25 2.43 12.58
N PRO A 142 -11.29 2.25 13.40
CA PRO A 142 -11.26 1.39 14.58
C PRO A 142 -10.97 -0.07 14.22
N GLU A 143 -10.30 -0.78 15.11
CA GLU A 143 -9.92 -2.18 14.88
C GLU A 143 -11.13 -3.11 14.76
N ASP A 144 -12.15 -2.87 15.55
CA ASP A 144 -13.41 -3.62 15.55
C ASP A 144 -14.19 -3.45 14.24
N GLU A 145 -14.25 -2.24 13.71
CA GLU A 145 -14.87 -1.95 12.40
C GLU A 145 -14.14 -2.67 11.26
N ILE A 146 -12.80 -2.60 11.25
CA ILE A 146 -11.98 -3.34 10.26
C ILE A 146 -12.24 -4.83 10.35
N ARG A 147 -12.24 -5.38 11.58
CA ARG A 147 -12.45 -6.79 11.86
C ARG A 147 -13.82 -7.27 11.37
N GLU A 148 -14.87 -6.50 11.62
CA GLU A 148 -16.22 -6.82 11.20
C GLU A 148 -16.30 -6.91 9.66
N GLU A 149 -15.84 -5.89 8.93
CA GLU A 149 -15.89 -5.88 7.47
C GLU A 149 -15.04 -6.99 6.84
N VAL A 150 -13.83 -7.22 7.36
CA VAL A 150 -12.96 -8.31 6.90
C VAL A 150 -13.62 -9.67 7.15
N SER A 151 -14.25 -9.86 8.33
CA SER A 151 -14.94 -11.09 8.69
C SER A 151 -16.09 -11.39 7.73
N ILE A 152 -16.89 -10.40 7.37
CA ILE A 152 -18.01 -10.55 6.43
C ILE A 152 -17.52 -11.12 5.10
N VAL A 153 -16.42 -10.59 4.55
CA VAL A 153 -15.87 -11.08 3.29
C VAL A 153 -15.31 -12.48 3.42
N LEU A 154 -14.67 -12.80 4.56
CA LEU A 154 -14.00 -14.08 4.78
C LEU A 154 -14.91 -15.17 5.37
N GLN A 155 -16.15 -14.87 5.80
CA GLN A 155 -17.12 -15.86 6.26
C GLN A 155 -17.40 -16.95 5.22
N SER A 156 -17.26 -16.62 3.94
CA SER A 156 -17.38 -17.59 2.85
C SER A 156 -16.17 -18.52 2.71
N CYS A 157 -15.10 -18.29 3.46
CA CYS A 157 -13.85 -19.06 3.40
C CYS A 157 -13.74 -20.15 4.49
N GLY A 158 -14.66 -20.19 5.44
CA GLY A 158 -14.68 -21.14 6.58
C GLY A 158 -15.87 -21.99 6.66
#